data_f19f6aba733759ceb3e691d35def9019
#
_entry.id   f19f6aba733759ceb3e691d35def9019
#
_cell.length_a   1.000
_cell.length_b   1.000
_cell.length_c   1.000
_cell.angle_alpha   90.00
_cell.angle_beta   90.00
_cell.angle_gamma   90.00
#
_symmetry.space_group_name_H-M   'P 1'
#
loop_
_entity.id
_entity.type
_entity.pdbx_description
1 polymer ?
#
loop_
_entity_poly.entity_id
_entity_poly.type
_entity_poly.pdbx_seq_one_letter_code
_entity_poly.pdbx_strand_id
1 'polypeptide(L)'
;VSFLQSRLSGKRRPVAAAGVAFAVAAGTLVTAGPASAAEIYDVTTKPSGSYLSAAGSMNLATYGEHISTCDNSSDGAGVIGYWKVGSGGTVHSLYNGKGRATCEDVNASAPESSRIYLKVCLRNNGTVVSATCSAWESFPAGA
;
A
#
# COMPACT_ATOMS: atom_id res chain seq x y z
N VAL A 1 26.02 6.51 82.76
CA VAL A 1 25.32 7.80 82.88
C VAL A 1 23.95 7.66 82.13
N SER A 2 22.90 7.78 83.00
CA SER A 2 21.46 7.69 82.67
C SER A 2 21.01 8.62 81.53
N PHE A 3 19.90 8.21 81.00
CA PHE A 3 18.75 9.11 80.81
C PHE A 3 17.64 8.51 79.96
N LEU A 4 16.62 8.26 80.62
CA LEU A 4 15.25 8.85 80.61
C LEU A 4 14.40 8.53 79.38
N GLN A 5 13.49 7.58 79.66
CA GLN A 5 12.29 7.32 78.90
C GLN A 5 11.31 8.50 79.00
N SER A 6 10.80 8.96 77.91
CA SER A 6 9.61 9.81 77.85
C SER A 6 8.50 9.07 77.12
N ARG A 7 7.50 8.66 77.92
CA ARG A 7 6.24 8.09 77.38
C ARG A 7 5.36 9.23 76.92
N LEU A 8 4.92 9.18 75.63
CA LEU A 8 3.77 9.98 75.17
C LEU A 8 2.68 9.03 74.77
N SER A 9 1.66 8.99 75.61
CA SER A 9 0.37 8.39 75.33
C SER A 9 -0.40 9.23 74.31
N GLY A 10 -0.52 8.75 73.06
CA GLY A 10 -1.31 9.38 72.01
C GLY A 10 -2.61 8.60 71.76
N LYS A 11 -3.71 9.21 72.15
CA LYS A 11 -5.11 8.79 71.95
C LYS A 11 -5.36 8.35 70.53
N ARG A 12 -5.73 7.10 70.29
CA ARG A 12 -6.23 6.61 69.00
C ARG A 12 -7.66 7.15 68.73
N ARG A 13 -7.82 7.95 67.73
CA ARG A 13 -9.12 8.31 67.17
C ARG A 13 -9.50 7.30 66.09
N PRO A 14 -10.71 6.76 66.05
CA PRO A 14 -11.15 5.90 64.95
C PRO A 14 -11.38 6.78 63.68
N VAL A 15 -10.63 6.45 62.61
CA VAL A 15 -10.86 7.04 61.28
C VAL A 15 -11.92 6.17 60.63
N ALA A 16 -13.07 6.77 60.41
CA ALA A 16 -14.15 6.15 59.59
C ALA A 16 -13.62 5.92 58.17
N ALA A 17 -13.57 4.66 57.75
CA ALA A 17 -13.28 4.28 56.38
C ALA A 17 -14.46 4.68 55.48
N ALA A 18 -14.32 5.76 54.75
CA ALA A 18 -15.21 6.06 53.63
C ALA A 18 -14.85 5.15 52.45
N GLY A 19 -15.70 4.18 52.19
CA GLY A 19 -15.56 3.28 51.02
C GLY A 19 -15.72 4.08 49.74
N VAL A 20 -14.62 4.22 49.02
CA VAL A 20 -14.67 4.70 47.62
C VAL A 20 -15.03 3.52 46.74
N ALA A 21 -16.26 3.49 46.24
CA ALA A 21 -16.67 2.55 45.22
C ALA A 21 -16.00 2.93 43.88
N PHE A 22 -14.98 2.16 43.47
CA PHE A 22 -14.44 2.23 42.15
C PHE A 22 -15.46 1.60 41.18
N ALA A 23 -16.17 2.47 40.41
CA ALA A 23 -16.89 2.06 39.26
C ALA A 23 -15.87 1.64 38.20
N VAL A 24 -15.72 0.33 37.98
CA VAL A 24 -14.96 -0.20 36.83
C VAL A 24 -15.82 0.07 35.60
N ALA A 25 -15.52 1.13 34.88
CA ALA A 25 -16.03 1.33 33.54
C ALA A 25 -15.43 0.22 32.66
N ALA A 26 -16.26 -0.76 32.28
CA ALA A 26 -15.89 -1.75 31.26
C ALA A 26 -15.70 -1.02 29.94
N GLY A 27 -14.49 -0.54 29.70
CA GLY A 27 -14.08 -0.02 28.40
C GLY A 27 -14.10 -1.18 27.40
N THR A 28 -14.98 -1.13 26.42
CA THR A 28 -14.92 -2.02 25.26
C THR A 28 -13.61 -1.73 24.54
N LEU A 29 -12.64 -2.65 24.65
CA LEU A 29 -11.47 -2.68 23.80
C LEU A 29 -11.96 -2.93 22.37
N VAL A 30 -12.09 -1.87 21.59
CA VAL A 30 -12.21 -1.98 20.14
C VAL A 30 -10.86 -2.50 19.67
N THR A 31 -10.76 -3.81 19.43
CA THR A 31 -9.61 -4.37 18.74
C THR A 31 -9.62 -3.81 17.34
N ALA A 32 -8.74 -2.86 17.04
CA ALA A 32 -8.45 -2.47 15.68
C ALA A 32 -7.97 -3.75 14.97
N GLY A 33 -8.72 -4.19 13.96
CA GLY A 33 -8.29 -5.29 13.11
C GLY A 33 -6.92 -4.97 12.52
N PRO A 34 -6.15 -5.99 12.09
CA PRO A 34 -4.88 -5.75 11.43
C PRO A 34 -5.13 -4.82 10.23
N ALA A 35 -4.42 -3.69 10.21
CA ALA A 35 -4.40 -2.85 9.00
C ALA A 35 -3.81 -3.71 7.88
N SER A 36 -4.59 -3.97 6.84
CA SER A 36 -4.08 -4.65 5.64
C SER A 36 -2.91 -3.82 5.10
N ALA A 37 -1.75 -4.45 5.00
CA ALA A 37 -0.61 -3.81 4.36
C ALA A 37 -0.92 -3.66 2.87
N ALA A 38 -0.64 -2.48 2.31
CA ALA A 38 -0.74 -2.29 0.86
C ALA A 38 0.19 -3.28 0.15
N GLU A 39 -0.36 -4.05 -0.78
CA GLU A 39 0.44 -4.92 -1.65
C GLU A 39 0.77 -4.18 -2.95
N ILE A 40 1.98 -4.42 -3.46
CA ILE A 40 2.43 -3.88 -4.75
C ILE A 40 2.67 -5.04 -5.69
N TYR A 41 1.97 -5.05 -6.80
CA TYR A 41 2.13 -5.99 -7.89
C TYR A 41 2.83 -5.32 -9.07
N ASP A 42 3.70 -6.04 -9.76
CA ASP A 42 4.51 -5.53 -10.85
C ASP A 42 4.43 -6.41 -12.09
N VAL A 43 4.33 -5.77 -13.26
CA VAL A 43 4.38 -6.41 -14.57
C VAL A 43 5.42 -5.69 -15.41
N THR A 44 6.33 -6.45 -16.03
CA THR A 44 7.46 -5.87 -16.78
C THR A 44 7.42 -6.20 -18.26
N THR A 45 8.06 -5.34 -19.07
CA THR A 45 8.24 -5.58 -20.50
C THR A 45 9.19 -6.76 -20.77
N LYS A 46 8.95 -7.43 -21.90
CA LYS A 46 9.84 -8.50 -22.40
C LYS A 46 11.02 -7.91 -23.17
N PRO A 47 12.16 -8.62 -23.22
CA PRO A 47 13.26 -8.21 -24.09
C PRO A 47 12.87 -8.41 -25.57
N SER A 48 13.33 -7.50 -26.43
CA SER A 48 13.14 -7.63 -27.87
C SER A 48 14.11 -6.73 -28.64
N GLY A 49 14.92 -7.31 -29.52
CA GLY A 49 15.92 -6.57 -30.28
C GLY A 49 16.92 -5.87 -29.35
N SER A 50 17.01 -4.55 -29.43
CA SER A 50 17.87 -3.73 -28.57
C SER A 50 17.25 -3.42 -27.21
N TYR A 51 15.97 -3.73 -26.98
CA TYR A 51 15.29 -3.45 -25.72
C TYR A 51 15.58 -4.55 -24.69
N LEU A 52 15.98 -4.14 -23.49
CA LEU A 52 16.27 -5.04 -22.39
C LEU A 52 14.98 -5.59 -21.73
N SER A 53 15.12 -6.67 -20.98
CA SER A 53 14.07 -7.13 -20.08
C SER A 53 13.78 -6.05 -19.02
N ALA A 54 12.51 -5.88 -18.67
CA ALA A 54 12.06 -4.90 -17.68
C ALA A 54 12.49 -3.45 -18.00
N ALA A 55 12.66 -3.11 -19.28
CA ALA A 55 12.91 -1.73 -19.71
C ALA A 55 11.77 -0.78 -19.34
N GLY A 56 10.54 -1.31 -19.21
CA GLY A 56 9.39 -0.64 -18.65
C GLY A 56 8.65 -1.55 -17.67
N SER A 57 7.96 -0.95 -16.71
CA SER A 57 7.09 -1.67 -15.78
C SER A 57 5.75 -0.98 -15.59
N MET A 58 4.78 -1.75 -15.10
CA MET A 58 3.47 -1.27 -14.68
C MET A 58 3.16 -1.86 -13.31
N ASN A 59 2.89 -1.03 -12.32
CA ASN A 59 2.70 -1.43 -10.94
C ASN A 59 1.27 -1.13 -10.50
N LEU A 60 0.72 -1.99 -9.63
CA LEU A 60 -0.54 -1.78 -8.92
C LEU A 60 -0.25 -1.72 -7.43
N ALA A 61 -0.57 -0.61 -6.79
CA ALA A 61 -0.67 -0.52 -5.34
C ALA A 61 -2.13 -0.72 -4.93
N THR A 62 -2.42 -1.73 -4.12
CA THR A 62 -3.80 -2.09 -3.75
C THR A 62 -4.45 -1.09 -2.80
N TYR A 63 -3.66 -0.33 -2.05
CA TYR A 63 -4.20 0.77 -1.27
C TYR A 63 -4.50 1.98 -2.16
N GLY A 64 -5.78 2.26 -2.38
CA GLY A 64 -6.25 3.35 -3.25
C GLY A 64 -6.18 3.03 -4.75
N GLU A 65 -5.94 1.77 -5.15
CA GLU A 65 -5.89 1.26 -6.52
C GLU A 65 -5.08 2.13 -7.48
N HIS A 66 -3.89 2.56 -7.03
CA HIS A 66 -2.98 3.34 -7.84
C HIS A 66 -2.24 2.46 -8.84
N ILE A 67 -2.30 2.85 -10.11
CA ILE A 67 -1.60 2.19 -11.21
C ILE A 67 -0.53 3.14 -11.72
N SER A 68 0.74 2.69 -11.70
CA SER A 68 1.86 3.47 -12.21
C SER A 68 2.48 2.79 -13.42
N THR A 69 2.88 3.57 -14.43
CA THR A 69 3.65 3.12 -15.59
C THR A 69 5.01 3.79 -15.56
N CYS A 70 6.08 3.00 -15.41
CA CYS A 70 7.43 3.47 -15.15
C CYS A 70 8.38 3.13 -16.31
N ASP A 71 9.23 4.09 -16.67
CA ASP A 71 10.34 3.91 -17.60
C ASP A 71 11.62 3.61 -16.82
N ASN A 72 12.17 2.43 -17.05
CA ASN A 72 13.35 1.93 -16.33
C ASN A 72 14.63 1.98 -17.19
N SER A 73 14.54 2.35 -18.47
CA SER A 73 15.66 2.28 -19.43
C SER A 73 15.88 3.57 -20.19
N SER A 74 17.14 3.84 -20.55
CA SER A 74 17.52 4.95 -21.43
C SER A 74 17.65 4.47 -22.88
N ASP A 75 16.65 3.79 -23.40
CA ASP A 75 16.67 3.16 -24.73
C ASP A 75 15.97 3.97 -25.82
N GLY A 76 15.47 5.16 -25.46
CA GLY A 76 14.76 6.08 -26.37
C GLY A 76 13.30 5.71 -26.62
N ALA A 77 12.78 4.66 -26.01
CA ALA A 77 11.36 4.32 -26.00
C ALA A 77 10.71 4.84 -24.71
N GLY A 78 9.45 5.20 -24.80
CA GLY A 78 8.60 5.36 -23.62
C GLY A 78 7.88 4.06 -23.28
N VAL A 79 7.12 4.07 -22.20
CA VAL A 79 6.38 2.91 -21.70
C VAL A 79 4.88 3.19 -21.78
N ILE A 80 4.13 2.23 -22.33
CA ILE A 80 2.66 2.30 -22.32
C ILE A 80 2.11 1.11 -21.55
N GLY A 81 1.40 1.42 -20.46
CA GLY A 81 0.63 0.45 -19.69
C GLY A 81 -0.81 0.38 -20.16
N TYR A 82 -1.40 -0.79 -20.09
CA TYR A 82 -2.82 -1.03 -20.32
C TYR A 82 -3.41 -1.70 -19.09
N TRP A 83 -4.60 -1.26 -18.68
CA TRP A 83 -5.29 -1.84 -17.56
C TRP A 83 -6.80 -1.91 -17.79
N LYS A 84 -7.44 -2.82 -17.06
CA LYS A 84 -8.90 -2.97 -17.04
C LYS A 84 -9.36 -3.60 -15.74
N VAL A 85 -10.57 -3.29 -15.33
CA VAL A 85 -11.24 -3.90 -14.17
C VAL A 85 -12.10 -5.06 -14.65
N GLY A 86 -11.83 -6.26 -14.16
CA GLY A 86 -12.46 -7.50 -14.63
C GLY A 86 -11.97 -7.96 -16.00
N SER A 87 -12.17 -9.22 -16.34
CA SER A 87 -11.68 -9.85 -17.58
C SER A 87 -12.30 -9.21 -18.84
N GLY A 88 -13.56 -8.79 -18.77
CA GLY A 88 -14.31 -8.15 -19.86
C GLY A 88 -14.40 -6.62 -19.77
N GLY A 89 -13.65 -5.99 -18.85
CA GLY A 89 -13.70 -4.55 -18.63
C GLY A 89 -13.14 -3.72 -19.79
N THR A 90 -13.48 -2.45 -19.81
CA THR A 90 -12.91 -1.49 -20.76
C THR A 90 -11.41 -1.37 -20.58
N VAL A 91 -10.66 -1.42 -21.67
CA VAL A 91 -9.21 -1.23 -21.64
C VAL A 91 -8.88 0.27 -21.61
N HIS A 92 -8.13 0.65 -20.60
CA HIS A 92 -7.55 1.99 -20.45
C HIS A 92 -6.05 1.92 -20.77
N SER A 93 -5.44 3.06 -21.03
CA SER A 93 -3.99 3.15 -21.22
C SER A 93 -3.39 4.33 -20.47
N LEU A 94 -2.13 4.15 -20.02
CA LEU A 94 -1.33 5.16 -19.36
C LEU A 94 0.05 5.18 -20.02
N TYR A 95 0.43 6.32 -20.62
CA TYR A 95 1.70 6.46 -21.31
C TYR A 95 2.69 7.30 -20.53
N ASN A 96 3.90 6.77 -20.32
CA ASN A 96 5.03 7.50 -19.80
C ASN A 96 6.07 7.70 -20.90
N GLY A 97 6.23 8.93 -21.35
CA GLY A 97 7.23 9.35 -22.34
C GLY A 97 8.25 10.32 -21.78
N LYS A 98 8.38 10.42 -20.45
CA LYS A 98 9.27 11.38 -19.77
C LYS A 98 10.71 10.86 -19.64
N GLY A 99 10.97 9.59 -20.00
CA GLY A 99 12.26 8.97 -19.96
C GLY A 99 12.58 8.26 -18.64
N ARG A 100 13.77 7.69 -18.59
CA ARG A 100 14.24 6.82 -17.51
C ARG A 100 14.05 7.40 -16.11
N ALA A 101 13.70 6.50 -15.18
CA ALA A 101 13.47 6.78 -13.77
C ALA A 101 12.29 7.73 -13.51
N THR A 102 11.31 7.75 -14.43
CA THR A 102 10.05 8.45 -14.25
C THR A 102 8.87 7.49 -14.28
N CYS A 103 7.80 7.86 -13.61
CA CYS A 103 6.52 7.15 -13.65
C CYS A 103 5.37 8.13 -13.90
N GLU A 104 4.33 7.64 -14.56
CA GLU A 104 2.99 8.24 -14.60
C GLU A 104 2.06 7.41 -13.73
N ASP A 105 1.10 8.05 -13.08
CA ASP A 105 0.20 7.41 -12.12
C ASP A 105 -1.26 7.76 -12.43
N VAL A 106 -2.17 6.81 -12.16
CA VAL A 106 -3.61 6.99 -12.22
C VAL A 106 -4.31 6.16 -11.14
N ASN A 107 -5.37 6.68 -10.56
CA ASN A 107 -6.25 5.91 -9.69
C ASN A 107 -7.28 5.14 -10.55
N ALA A 108 -7.34 3.81 -10.40
CA ALA A 108 -8.25 2.96 -11.15
C ALA A 108 -9.68 3.00 -10.61
N SER A 109 -9.88 3.40 -9.35
CA SER A 109 -11.18 3.44 -8.67
C SER A 109 -11.96 2.13 -8.79
N ALA A 110 -11.29 0.99 -8.59
CA ALA A 110 -11.86 -0.34 -8.73
C ALA A 110 -12.53 -0.80 -7.44
N PRO A 111 -13.65 -1.58 -7.48
CA PRO A 111 -14.17 -2.22 -6.29
C PRO A 111 -13.15 -3.17 -5.67
N GLU A 112 -12.97 -3.15 -4.34
CA GLU A 112 -12.03 -3.99 -3.57
C GLU A 112 -12.13 -5.49 -3.91
N SER A 113 -13.33 -5.99 -4.18
CA SER A 113 -13.57 -7.40 -4.52
C SER A 113 -13.29 -7.75 -5.98
N SER A 114 -12.88 -6.77 -6.80
CA SER A 114 -12.61 -6.97 -8.21
C SER A 114 -11.16 -7.41 -8.47
N ARG A 115 -10.89 -7.74 -9.74
CA ARG A 115 -9.52 -7.98 -10.22
C ARG A 115 -9.15 -6.94 -11.26
N ILE A 116 -7.93 -6.42 -11.13
CA ILE A 116 -7.33 -5.51 -12.11
C ILE A 116 -6.40 -6.34 -12.99
N TYR A 117 -6.51 -6.14 -14.29
CA TYR A 117 -5.64 -6.75 -15.28
C TYR A 117 -4.67 -5.70 -15.81
N LEU A 118 -3.38 -6.03 -15.80
CA LEU A 118 -2.30 -5.18 -16.27
C LEU A 118 -1.59 -5.81 -17.46
N LYS A 119 -1.12 -4.96 -18.37
CA LYS A 119 -0.24 -5.31 -19.49
C LYS A 119 0.64 -4.11 -19.79
N VAL A 120 1.92 -4.32 -20.03
CA VAL A 120 2.88 -3.25 -20.33
C VAL A 120 3.65 -3.53 -21.62
N CYS A 121 3.92 -2.48 -22.40
CA CYS A 121 4.70 -2.54 -23.63
C CYS A 121 5.63 -1.32 -23.69
N LEU A 122 6.68 -1.39 -24.50
CA LEU A 122 7.39 -0.20 -24.93
C LEU A 122 6.67 0.47 -26.09
N ARG A 123 6.85 1.80 -26.20
CA ARG A 123 6.33 2.61 -27.30
C ARG A 123 7.44 3.52 -27.83
N ASN A 124 7.82 3.32 -29.09
CA ASN A 124 8.86 4.12 -29.74
C ASN A 124 8.28 4.88 -30.94
N ASN A 125 8.57 6.17 -31.04
CA ASN A 125 8.09 7.06 -32.12
C ASN A 125 6.57 6.93 -32.38
N GLY A 126 5.79 6.87 -31.30
CA GLY A 126 4.33 6.77 -31.39
C GLY A 126 3.79 5.36 -31.68
N THR A 127 4.65 4.38 -31.93
CA THR A 127 4.27 3.00 -32.27
C THR A 127 4.56 2.05 -31.11
N VAL A 128 3.59 1.19 -30.76
CA VAL A 128 3.80 0.14 -29.75
C VAL A 128 4.69 -0.95 -30.32
N VAL A 129 5.76 -1.28 -29.60
CA VAL A 129 6.67 -2.38 -29.94
C VAL A 129 6.09 -3.68 -29.37
N SER A 130 5.20 -4.29 -30.13
CA SER A 130 4.36 -5.42 -29.66
C SER A 130 5.14 -6.61 -29.13
N ALA A 131 6.36 -6.85 -29.65
CA ALA A 131 7.25 -7.92 -29.16
C ALA A 131 7.74 -7.70 -27.71
N THR A 132 7.70 -6.47 -27.21
CA THR A 132 8.07 -6.14 -25.82
C THR A 132 6.91 -6.27 -24.84
N CYS A 133 5.70 -6.51 -25.33
CA CYS A 133 4.52 -6.56 -24.47
C CYS A 133 4.54 -7.76 -23.53
N SER A 134 4.20 -7.53 -22.27
CA SER A 134 3.86 -8.63 -21.36
C SER A 134 2.58 -9.35 -21.81
N ALA A 135 2.30 -10.50 -21.21
CA ALA A 135 0.93 -11.03 -21.19
C ALA A 135 0.03 -10.12 -20.34
N TRP A 136 -1.28 -10.33 -20.39
CA TRP A 136 -2.19 -9.80 -19.38
C TRP A 136 -2.01 -10.59 -18.09
N GLU A 137 -1.75 -9.89 -17.00
CA GLU A 137 -1.68 -10.46 -15.66
C GLU A 137 -2.76 -9.88 -14.78
N SER A 138 -3.30 -10.64 -13.83
CA SER A 138 -4.44 -10.19 -13.03
C SER A 138 -4.14 -10.28 -11.54
N PHE A 139 -4.47 -9.22 -10.82
CA PHE A 139 -4.22 -9.03 -9.40
C PHE A 139 -5.51 -8.63 -8.67
N PRO A 140 -5.65 -8.88 -7.35
CA PRO A 140 -6.76 -8.34 -6.58
C PRO A 140 -6.67 -6.81 -6.56
N ALA A 141 -7.83 -6.13 -6.57
CA ALA A 141 -7.88 -4.67 -6.45
C ALA A 141 -7.66 -4.24 -4.99
N GLY A 142 -8.21 -4.99 -4.04
CA GLY A 142 -8.07 -4.77 -2.61
C GLY A 142 -7.04 -5.70 -1.96
N ALA A 143 -6.56 -5.31 -0.76
CA ALA A 143 -5.65 -6.07 0.10
C ALA A 143 -6.43 -6.85 1.18
#